data_10d19f2770a43769be5179254bd507e1
#
_entry.id   10d19f2770a43769be5179254bd507e1
#
_cell.length_a   1.000
_cell.length_b   1.000
_cell.length_c   1.000
_cell.angle_alpha   90.00
_cell.angle_beta   90.00
_cell.angle_gamma   90.00
#
_symmetry.space_group_name_H-M   'P 1'
#
loop_
_entity.id
_entity.type
_entity.pdbx_description
1 polymer ?
#
loop_
_entity_poly.entity_id
_entity_poly.type
_entity_poly.pdbx_seq_one_letter_code
_entity_poly.pdbx_strand_id
1 'polypeptide(L)'
;YQTDAYNGVFANGASRYLSHDLTDLIQSNIVRDIRTLYEPRWTRRGKWNQSYYEARVPRVPTMLLELLSHQNFADMRYGIDPRFRFTVSRAIYKGMLQFLCSQYRMDYIVQPLPVDHMALRMIGENEIELSWKAVNDPLEPTAAPEKYIVYTRIGNGDFDNGTVVDKNSYRTVLPAGIVCSYKVTALNKGGESFPSEILSAGQAFNSKGAVLVINGFDRISAPADFVAPAPADTLLAGFLDDLDHGVPYIKDISYIGKMKEFRRSIPWMDDDASGFGDCYGNYETQVIAGNTFDYPAVHGAAILKAGYSFVSCSDEAVESGQVVLNDYTYT
;
A
#
# COMPACT_ATOMS: atom_id res chain seq x y z
N TYR A 1 0.70 -13.77 23.49
CA TYR A 1 0.79 -12.85 24.64
C TYR A 1 1.23 -13.60 25.90
N GLN A 2 1.59 -12.85 26.93
CA GLN A 2 2.00 -13.41 28.23
C GLN A 2 1.41 -12.59 29.38
N THR A 3 0.66 -13.22 30.28
CA THR A 3 0.03 -12.56 31.43
C THR A 3 0.73 -12.81 32.75
N ASP A 4 1.46 -13.92 32.89
CA ASP A 4 1.94 -14.40 34.19
C ASP A 4 3.36 -13.95 34.56
N ALA A 5 4.09 -13.37 33.60
CA ALA A 5 5.42 -12.83 33.84
C ALA A 5 5.38 -11.67 34.87
N TYR A 6 6.44 -11.57 35.69
CA TYR A 6 6.62 -10.47 36.63
C TYR A 6 5.42 -10.25 37.58
N ASN A 7 4.86 -11.31 38.11
CA ASN A 7 3.67 -11.32 38.98
C ASN A 7 2.42 -10.71 38.31
N GLY A 8 2.30 -10.82 36.99
CA GLY A 8 1.13 -10.38 36.26
C GLY A 8 1.01 -8.87 36.05
N VAL A 9 2.07 -8.09 36.34
CA VAL A 9 2.05 -6.64 36.21
C VAL A 9 3.24 -6.12 35.39
N PHE A 10 3.06 -4.97 34.78
CA PHE A 10 4.12 -4.17 34.19
C PHE A 10 4.80 -3.30 35.25
N ALA A 11 5.96 -2.71 34.95
CA ALA A 11 6.72 -1.88 35.89
C ALA A 11 5.94 -0.65 36.38
N ASN A 12 4.95 -0.17 35.64
CA ASN A 12 4.06 0.92 36.05
C ASN A 12 2.84 0.46 36.84
N GLY A 13 2.76 -0.81 37.22
CA GLY A 13 1.68 -1.39 38.02
C GLY A 13 0.46 -1.82 37.18
N ALA A 14 0.42 -1.56 35.88
CA ALA A 14 -0.67 -1.99 35.02
C ALA A 14 -0.68 -3.52 34.84
N SER A 15 -1.87 -4.11 34.73
CA SER A 15 -2.03 -5.56 34.56
C SER A 15 -1.49 -6.02 33.19
N ARG A 16 -0.78 -7.14 33.16
CA ARG A 16 -0.37 -7.79 31.90
C ARG A 16 -1.55 -8.42 31.13
N TYR A 17 -2.75 -8.51 31.71
CA TYR A 17 -3.96 -8.84 30.96
C TYR A 17 -4.28 -7.85 29.84
N LEU A 18 -3.75 -6.63 29.90
CA LEU A 18 -3.82 -5.69 28.77
C LEU A 18 -3.19 -6.25 27.49
N SER A 19 -2.20 -7.14 27.59
CA SER A 19 -1.67 -7.87 26.42
C SER A 19 -2.67 -8.85 25.83
N HIS A 20 -3.51 -9.50 26.65
CA HIS A 20 -4.61 -10.33 26.19
C HIS A 20 -5.65 -9.49 25.44
N ASP A 21 -6.05 -8.35 25.99
CA ASP A 21 -7.07 -7.49 25.41
C ASP A 21 -6.60 -6.90 24.07
N LEU A 22 -5.34 -6.44 24.02
CA LEU A 22 -4.71 -6.00 22.75
C LEU A 22 -4.73 -7.11 21.71
N THR A 23 -4.35 -8.34 22.11
CA THR A 23 -4.34 -9.51 21.22
C THR A 23 -5.75 -9.82 20.69
N ASP A 24 -6.77 -9.74 21.54
CA ASP A 24 -8.15 -10.02 21.16
C ASP A 24 -8.69 -9.00 20.16
N LEU A 25 -8.44 -7.74 20.40
CA LEU A 25 -8.85 -6.66 19.49
C LEU A 25 -8.19 -6.78 18.12
N ILE A 26 -6.88 -6.99 18.07
CA ILE A 26 -6.15 -7.11 16.81
C ILE A 26 -6.60 -8.35 16.05
N GLN A 27 -6.64 -9.52 16.69
CA GLN A 27 -7.07 -10.76 16.05
C GLN A 27 -8.53 -10.66 15.55
N SER A 28 -9.42 -10.03 16.31
CA SER A 28 -10.82 -9.86 15.93
C SER A 28 -10.96 -8.98 14.70
N ASN A 29 -10.20 -7.87 14.61
CA ASN A 29 -10.19 -7.02 13.43
C ASN A 29 -9.65 -7.77 12.20
N ILE A 30 -8.51 -8.47 12.33
CA ILE A 30 -7.93 -9.25 11.23
C ILE A 30 -8.94 -10.27 10.70
N VAL A 31 -9.53 -11.07 11.58
CA VAL A 31 -10.47 -12.13 11.18
C VAL A 31 -11.72 -11.54 10.52
N ARG A 32 -12.26 -10.46 11.07
CA ARG A 32 -13.43 -9.78 10.51
C ARG A 32 -13.14 -9.26 9.10
N ASP A 33 -12.04 -8.56 8.92
CA ASP A 33 -11.71 -7.90 7.67
C ASP A 33 -11.36 -8.94 6.58
N ILE A 34 -10.62 -9.99 6.93
CA ILE A 34 -10.32 -11.08 5.98
C ILE A 34 -11.60 -11.83 5.59
N ARG A 35 -12.49 -12.10 6.53
CA ARG A 35 -13.77 -12.76 6.21
C ARG A 35 -14.66 -11.93 5.29
N THR A 36 -14.60 -10.63 5.41
CA THR A 36 -15.42 -9.75 4.59
C THR A 36 -14.87 -9.60 3.17
N LEU A 37 -13.56 -9.51 2.99
CA LEU A 37 -12.96 -9.15 1.72
C LEU A 37 -12.36 -10.32 0.93
N TYR A 38 -11.98 -11.42 1.60
CA TYR A 38 -11.18 -12.48 0.97
C TYR A 38 -11.79 -13.87 1.16
N GLU A 39 -11.90 -14.37 2.39
CA GLU A 39 -12.31 -15.75 2.69
C GLU A 39 -13.32 -15.78 3.83
N PRO A 40 -14.61 -15.91 3.55
CA PRO A 40 -15.67 -15.91 4.58
C PRO A 40 -15.51 -17.01 5.65
N ARG A 41 -14.81 -18.10 5.32
CA ARG A 41 -14.56 -19.21 6.24
C ARG A 41 -13.22 -19.12 6.95
N TRP A 42 -12.56 -17.97 6.91
CA TRP A 42 -11.27 -17.77 7.58
C TRP A 42 -11.33 -18.17 9.05
N THR A 43 -10.43 -19.07 9.46
CA THR A 43 -10.44 -19.62 10.82
C THR A 43 -9.76 -18.68 11.80
N ARG A 44 -10.45 -18.36 12.87
CA ARG A 44 -9.83 -17.69 14.01
C ARG A 44 -9.07 -18.72 14.84
N ARG A 45 -7.73 -18.63 14.88
CA ARG A 45 -6.91 -19.49 15.75
C ARG A 45 -7.07 -19.11 17.22
N GLY A 46 -6.71 -20.05 18.09
CA GLY A 46 -6.66 -19.79 19.52
C GLY A 46 -5.61 -18.71 19.89
N LYS A 47 -5.83 -18.09 21.01
CA LYS A 47 -4.86 -17.18 21.64
C LYS A 47 -4.10 -17.96 22.71
N TRP A 48 -2.78 -17.94 22.65
CA TRP A 48 -1.93 -18.64 23.62
C TRP A 48 -1.27 -17.69 24.61
N ASN A 49 -1.38 -18.03 25.89
CA ASN A 49 -0.61 -17.40 26.96
C ASN A 49 0.71 -18.17 27.11
N GLN A 50 1.74 -17.74 26.40
CA GLN A 50 3.02 -18.44 26.31
C GLN A 50 4.20 -17.52 26.60
N SER A 51 5.25 -18.09 27.20
CA SER A 51 6.43 -17.36 27.64
C SER A 51 7.46 -17.17 26.51
N TYR A 52 7.02 -16.65 25.36
CA TYR A 52 7.94 -16.20 24.33
C TYR A 52 8.68 -14.93 24.80
N TYR A 53 9.89 -14.75 24.31
CA TYR A 53 10.71 -13.58 24.65
C TYR A 53 9.98 -12.27 24.30
N GLU A 54 9.44 -12.20 23.10
CA GLU A 54 8.69 -11.05 22.54
C GLU A 54 7.41 -10.73 23.31
N ALA A 55 6.81 -11.72 23.96
CA ALA A 55 5.62 -11.53 24.76
C ALA A 55 5.93 -11.23 26.23
N ARG A 56 7.08 -11.71 26.73
CA ARG A 56 7.43 -11.64 28.15
C ARG A 56 8.24 -10.41 28.53
N VAL A 57 9.25 -10.06 27.70
CA VAL A 57 10.27 -9.04 28.04
C VAL A 57 9.77 -7.60 27.88
N PRO A 58 8.92 -7.24 26.90
CA PRO A 58 8.48 -5.86 26.75
C PRO A 58 7.79 -5.33 28.02
N ARG A 59 8.01 -4.03 28.25
CA ARG A 59 7.47 -3.30 29.43
C ARG A 59 6.11 -2.65 29.17
N VAL A 60 5.53 -2.93 28.02
CA VAL A 60 4.22 -2.43 27.56
C VAL A 60 3.36 -3.60 27.06
N PRO A 61 2.05 -3.46 26.96
CA PRO A 61 1.19 -4.47 26.34
C PRO A 61 1.70 -4.86 24.96
N THR A 62 1.84 -6.15 24.74
CA THR A 62 2.43 -6.70 23.51
C THR A 62 1.83 -8.02 23.13
N MET A 63 1.94 -8.37 21.84
CA MET A 63 1.54 -9.65 21.29
C MET A 63 2.53 -10.12 20.22
N LEU A 64 2.58 -11.41 19.98
CA LEU A 64 3.19 -12.02 18.82
C LEU A 64 2.07 -12.47 17.86
N LEU A 65 2.10 -12.02 16.63
CA LEU A 65 1.15 -12.40 15.59
C LEU A 65 1.81 -13.41 14.64
N GLU A 66 1.23 -14.59 14.56
CA GLU A 66 1.56 -15.59 13.55
C GLU A 66 0.35 -15.76 12.62
N LEU A 67 0.43 -15.16 11.44
CA LEU A 67 -0.73 -15.01 10.57
C LEU A 67 -0.88 -16.15 9.55
N LEU A 68 0.18 -16.50 8.86
CA LEU A 68 0.22 -17.43 7.74
C LEU A 68 1.40 -18.39 7.88
N SER A 69 1.41 -19.43 7.07
CA SER A 69 2.56 -20.31 6.93
C SER A 69 3.18 -20.13 5.53
N HIS A 70 4.46 -19.77 5.48
CA HIS A 70 5.19 -19.65 4.21
C HIS A 70 5.29 -21.00 3.47
N GLN A 71 5.13 -22.13 4.17
CA GLN A 71 5.12 -23.47 3.59
C GLN A 71 3.75 -23.92 3.10
N ASN A 72 2.72 -23.09 3.22
CA ASN A 72 1.37 -23.38 2.76
C ASN A 72 1.04 -22.55 1.53
N PHE A 73 0.89 -23.20 0.38
CA PHE A 73 0.57 -22.53 -0.87
C PHE A 73 -0.72 -21.71 -0.78
N ALA A 74 -1.77 -22.22 -0.16
CA ALA A 74 -3.02 -21.48 0.01
C ALA A 74 -2.86 -20.22 0.85
N ASP A 75 -2.04 -20.28 1.90
CA ASP A 75 -1.70 -19.12 2.72
C ASP A 75 -0.86 -18.10 1.93
N MET A 76 0.09 -18.58 1.13
CA MET A 76 0.99 -17.71 0.38
C MET A 76 0.29 -17.00 -0.78
N ARG A 77 -0.79 -17.54 -1.32
CA ARG A 77 -1.63 -16.79 -2.29
C ARG A 77 -2.16 -15.48 -1.70
N TYR A 78 -2.39 -15.44 -0.41
CA TYR A 78 -2.72 -14.21 0.32
C TYR A 78 -1.46 -13.47 0.79
N GLY A 79 -0.50 -14.20 1.35
CA GLY A 79 0.66 -13.60 2.02
C GLY A 79 1.57 -12.76 1.12
N ILE A 80 1.62 -13.05 -0.17
CA ILE A 80 2.39 -12.26 -1.16
C ILE A 80 1.53 -11.24 -1.93
N ASP A 81 0.22 -11.20 -1.71
CA ASP A 81 -0.66 -10.17 -2.28
C ASP A 81 -0.51 -8.85 -1.49
N PRO A 82 -0.06 -7.76 -2.13
CA PRO A 82 0.06 -6.46 -1.48
C PRO A 82 -1.26 -5.92 -0.93
N ARG A 83 -2.39 -6.22 -1.57
CA ARG A 83 -3.72 -5.79 -1.13
C ARG A 83 -4.10 -6.48 0.19
N PHE A 84 -3.85 -7.78 0.27
CA PHE A 84 -4.06 -8.53 1.50
C PHE A 84 -3.17 -8.01 2.64
N ARG A 85 -1.89 -7.76 2.36
CA ARG A 85 -0.95 -7.19 3.34
C ARG A 85 -1.41 -5.83 3.85
N PHE A 86 -1.91 -4.98 2.96
CA PHE A 86 -2.48 -3.69 3.35
C PHE A 86 -3.70 -3.87 4.26
N THR A 87 -4.63 -4.75 3.90
CA THR A 87 -5.83 -5.03 4.71
C THR A 87 -5.47 -5.53 6.10
N VAL A 88 -4.53 -6.48 6.21
CA VAL A 88 -4.09 -6.99 7.51
C VAL A 88 -3.38 -5.91 8.33
N SER A 89 -2.49 -5.13 7.70
CA SER A 89 -1.80 -4.04 8.39
C SER A 89 -2.79 -2.99 8.91
N ARG A 90 -3.81 -2.68 8.12
CA ARG A 90 -4.89 -1.77 8.54
C ARG A 90 -5.75 -2.37 9.66
N ALA A 91 -6.01 -3.67 9.64
CA ALA A 91 -6.73 -4.36 10.72
C ALA A 91 -5.94 -4.35 12.03
N ILE A 92 -4.62 -4.55 11.96
CA ILE A 92 -3.72 -4.42 13.11
C ILE A 92 -3.77 -2.99 13.67
N TYR A 93 -3.62 -1.99 12.80
CA TYR A 93 -3.72 -0.57 13.17
C TYR A 93 -5.06 -0.26 13.87
N LYS A 94 -6.20 -0.71 13.31
CA LYS A 94 -7.52 -0.54 13.93
C LYS A 94 -7.59 -1.17 15.32
N GLY A 95 -7.08 -2.39 15.47
CA GLY A 95 -7.05 -3.07 16.77
C GLY A 95 -6.18 -2.35 17.81
N MET A 96 -5.02 -1.85 17.39
CA MET A 96 -4.16 -1.03 18.25
C MET A 96 -4.84 0.29 18.64
N LEU A 97 -5.46 0.97 17.69
CA LEU A 97 -6.17 2.22 17.94
C LEU A 97 -7.36 2.01 18.88
N GLN A 98 -8.16 0.97 18.69
CA GLN A 98 -9.25 0.60 19.60
C GLN A 98 -8.74 0.37 21.01
N PHE A 99 -7.63 -0.37 21.14
CA PHE A 99 -7.00 -0.59 22.43
C PHE A 99 -6.57 0.71 23.09
N LEU A 100 -5.84 1.58 22.38
CA LEU A 100 -5.37 2.85 22.91
C LEU A 100 -6.54 3.78 23.30
N CYS A 101 -7.53 3.90 22.43
CA CYS A 101 -8.72 4.72 22.71
C CYS A 101 -9.46 4.23 23.96
N SER A 102 -9.56 2.91 24.17
CA SER A 102 -10.16 2.35 25.38
C SER A 102 -9.37 2.68 26.65
N GLN A 103 -8.02 2.63 26.58
CA GLN A 103 -7.15 2.92 27.72
C GLN A 103 -7.17 4.40 28.11
N TYR A 104 -7.20 5.29 27.11
CA TYR A 104 -7.11 6.74 27.31
C TYR A 104 -8.46 7.46 27.26
N ARG A 105 -9.57 6.74 27.07
CA ARG A 105 -10.92 7.28 26.94
C ARG A 105 -11.01 8.33 25.83
N MET A 106 -10.44 8.00 24.68
CA MET A 106 -10.46 8.83 23.47
C MET A 106 -11.49 8.31 22.48
N ASP A 107 -11.96 9.17 21.61
CA ASP A 107 -12.80 8.77 20.50
C ASP A 107 -12.03 7.89 19.52
N TYR A 108 -12.67 6.80 19.09
CA TYR A 108 -12.12 5.91 18.06
C TYR A 108 -12.48 6.44 16.68
N ILE A 109 -11.51 7.02 16.00
CA ILE A 109 -11.64 7.53 14.64
C ILE A 109 -10.45 7.03 13.85
N VAL A 110 -10.70 6.31 12.77
CA VAL A 110 -9.68 5.74 11.88
C VAL A 110 -9.34 6.75 10.80
N GLN A 111 -8.07 6.87 10.45
CA GLN A 111 -7.62 7.70 9.33
C GLN A 111 -8.27 7.23 8.01
N PRO A 112 -8.52 8.13 7.03
CA PRO A 112 -9.13 7.78 5.76
C PRO A 112 -8.29 6.81 4.93
N LEU A 113 -8.90 6.22 3.91
CA LEU A 113 -8.18 5.57 2.81
C LEU A 113 -7.58 6.64 1.87
N PRO A 114 -6.54 6.31 1.10
CA PRO A 114 -6.04 7.18 0.04
C PRO A 114 -7.14 7.57 -0.93
N VAL A 115 -7.01 8.76 -1.53
CA VAL A 115 -7.90 9.18 -2.62
C VAL A 115 -7.63 8.36 -3.88
N ASP A 116 -8.58 8.38 -4.79
CA ASP A 116 -8.56 7.63 -6.03
C ASP A 116 -9.01 8.51 -7.22
N HIS A 117 -8.91 8.02 -8.46
CA HIS A 117 -9.31 8.74 -9.67
C HIS A 117 -8.67 10.13 -9.79
N MET A 118 -7.40 10.24 -9.45
CA MET A 118 -6.71 11.52 -9.53
C MET A 118 -6.46 11.92 -10.98
N ALA A 119 -6.73 13.18 -11.33
CA ALA A 119 -6.50 13.71 -12.64
C ALA A 119 -6.06 15.17 -12.60
N LEU A 120 -5.18 15.54 -13.51
CA LEU A 120 -4.74 16.91 -13.76
C LEU A 120 -5.32 17.39 -15.09
N ARG A 121 -5.78 18.63 -15.14
CA ARG A 121 -6.33 19.25 -16.34
C ARG A 121 -5.85 20.69 -16.46
N MET A 122 -5.39 21.09 -17.64
CA MET A 122 -5.14 22.51 -17.94
C MET A 122 -6.50 23.23 -18.08
N ILE A 123 -6.66 24.32 -17.36
CA ILE A 123 -7.89 25.12 -17.34
C ILE A 123 -7.69 26.54 -17.89
N GLY A 124 -6.46 26.89 -18.18
CA GLY A 124 -6.07 28.20 -18.71
C GLY A 124 -4.60 28.22 -19.04
N GLU A 125 -4.11 29.37 -19.44
CA GLU A 125 -2.69 29.60 -19.66
C GLU A 125 -2.00 29.64 -18.27
N ASN A 126 -1.08 28.70 -18.04
CA ASN A 126 -0.37 28.51 -16.77
C ASN A 126 -1.26 28.18 -15.55
N GLU A 127 -2.43 27.61 -15.76
CA GLU A 127 -3.30 27.16 -14.67
C GLU A 127 -3.73 25.69 -14.86
N ILE A 128 -3.72 24.95 -13.77
CA ILE A 128 -4.21 23.57 -13.72
C ILE A 128 -5.24 23.39 -12.63
N GLU A 129 -6.10 22.43 -12.85
CA GLU A 129 -7.02 21.87 -11.88
C GLU A 129 -6.65 20.42 -11.60
N LEU A 130 -6.47 20.09 -10.33
CA LEU A 130 -6.39 18.75 -9.83
C LEU A 130 -7.80 18.33 -9.40
N SER A 131 -8.18 17.08 -9.66
CA SER A 131 -9.42 16.49 -9.15
C SER A 131 -9.17 15.06 -8.71
N TRP A 132 -9.97 14.57 -7.77
CA TRP A 132 -9.89 13.21 -7.22
C TRP A 132 -11.22 12.78 -6.66
N LYS A 133 -11.33 11.50 -6.29
CA LYS A 133 -12.49 10.95 -5.57
C LYS A 133 -12.08 10.50 -4.18
N ALA A 134 -12.97 10.73 -3.21
CA ALA A 134 -12.87 10.14 -1.88
C ALA A 134 -13.13 8.64 -1.95
N VAL A 135 -12.37 7.86 -1.19
CA VAL A 135 -12.59 6.42 -1.04
C VAL A 135 -13.26 6.16 0.30
N ASN A 136 -14.44 5.55 0.26
CA ASN A 136 -15.10 5.08 1.46
C ASN A 136 -14.50 3.75 1.92
N ASP A 137 -14.22 3.64 3.21
CA ASP A 137 -13.81 2.35 3.79
C ASP A 137 -15.05 1.53 4.15
N PRO A 138 -15.35 0.42 3.44
CA PRO A 138 -16.54 -0.38 3.72
C PRO A 138 -16.46 -1.11 5.06
N LEU A 139 -15.26 -1.21 5.64
CA LEU A 139 -14.99 -1.89 6.91
C LEU A 139 -14.95 -0.94 8.10
N GLU A 140 -14.91 0.39 7.84
CA GLU A 140 -14.66 1.37 8.90
C GLU A 140 -15.37 2.71 8.63
N PRO A 141 -16.61 2.86 9.08
CA PRO A 141 -17.39 4.08 8.84
C PRO A 141 -16.76 5.36 9.41
N THR A 142 -15.91 5.24 10.46
CA THR A 142 -15.26 6.41 11.06
C THR A 142 -14.14 6.98 10.19
N ALA A 143 -13.73 6.25 9.15
CA ALA A 143 -12.65 6.64 8.25
C ALA A 143 -13.08 7.59 7.11
N ALA A 144 -14.27 8.16 7.17
CA ALA A 144 -14.71 9.12 6.17
C ALA A 144 -13.79 10.34 6.12
N PRO A 145 -13.34 10.78 4.92
CA PRO A 145 -12.51 11.97 4.80
C PRO A 145 -13.34 13.23 5.04
N GLU A 146 -12.76 14.20 5.76
CA GLU A 146 -13.36 15.51 6.02
C GLU A 146 -12.70 16.60 5.17
N LYS A 147 -11.41 16.45 4.88
CA LYS A 147 -10.57 17.39 4.12
C LYS A 147 -9.50 16.64 3.34
N TYR A 148 -8.71 17.38 2.57
CA TYR A 148 -7.59 16.84 1.82
C TYR A 148 -6.37 17.74 1.97
N ILE A 149 -5.18 17.17 1.74
CA ILE A 149 -3.94 17.93 1.67
C ILE A 149 -3.32 17.68 0.30
N VAL A 150 -3.06 18.75 -0.43
CA VAL A 150 -2.38 18.71 -1.72
C VAL A 150 -0.92 19.10 -1.51
N TYR A 151 -0.03 18.19 -1.82
CA TYR A 151 1.42 18.42 -1.78
C TYR A 151 1.93 18.71 -3.18
N THR A 152 2.77 19.73 -3.31
CA THR A 152 3.35 20.19 -4.57
C THR A 152 4.86 20.03 -4.55
N ARG A 153 5.42 19.53 -5.64
CA ARG A 153 6.87 19.50 -5.89
C ARG A 153 7.17 20.22 -7.20
N ILE A 154 8.11 21.14 -7.18
CA ILE A 154 8.56 21.91 -8.36
C ILE A 154 9.89 21.33 -8.83
N GLY A 155 9.95 20.87 -10.07
CA GLY A 155 11.13 20.26 -10.67
C GLY A 155 11.61 19.05 -9.87
N ASN A 156 12.91 19.03 -9.54
CA ASN A 156 13.55 17.94 -8.80
C ASN A 156 13.68 18.21 -7.28
N GLY A 157 12.93 19.18 -6.75
CA GLY A 157 12.93 19.49 -5.33
C GLY A 157 12.14 18.46 -4.51
N ASP A 158 11.99 18.74 -3.22
CA ASP A 158 11.13 17.99 -2.33
C ASP A 158 9.67 18.46 -2.43
N PHE A 159 8.74 17.66 -1.95
CA PHE A 159 7.36 18.10 -1.75
C PHE A 159 7.30 19.16 -0.64
N ASP A 160 6.43 20.13 -0.83
CA ASP A 160 6.13 21.17 0.16
C ASP A 160 5.41 20.59 1.41
N ASN A 161 5.03 21.46 2.34
CA ASN A 161 4.30 21.07 3.55
C ASN A 161 2.79 20.86 3.31
N GLY A 162 2.34 20.95 2.08
CA GLY A 162 0.95 20.71 1.67
C GLY A 162 0.00 21.87 1.92
N THR A 163 -1.03 21.93 1.10
CA THR A 163 -2.14 22.90 1.20
C THR A 163 -3.41 22.14 1.56
N VAL A 164 -4.05 22.51 2.68
CA VAL A 164 -5.32 21.92 3.12
C VAL A 164 -6.48 22.47 2.31
N VAL A 165 -7.33 21.59 1.78
CA VAL A 165 -8.50 21.94 0.99
C VAL A 165 -9.75 21.17 1.46
N ASP A 166 -10.92 21.79 1.32
CA ASP A 166 -12.20 21.20 1.74
C ASP A 166 -12.96 20.51 0.60
N LYS A 167 -12.45 20.60 -0.63
CA LYS A 167 -13.10 20.05 -1.84
C LYS A 167 -12.22 19.00 -2.49
N ASN A 168 -12.84 18.15 -3.28
CA ASN A 168 -12.17 17.12 -4.10
C ASN A 168 -11.51 17.70 -5.36
N SER A 169 -11.13 18.97 -5.33
CA SER A 169 -10.40 19.65 -6.40
C SER A 169 -9.56 20.79 -5.86
N TYR A 170 -8.50 21.09 -6.58
CA TYR A 170 -7.57 22.18 -6.27
C TYR A 170 -7.08 22.84 -7.55
N ARG A 171 -7.05 24.17 -7.57
CA ARG A 171 -6.52 24.95 -8.68
C ARG A 171 -5.25 25.64 -8.27
N THR A 172 -4.27 25.62 -9.14
CA THR A 172 -2.99 26.25 -8.89
C THR A 172 -2.31 26.71 -10.18
N VAL A 173 -1.33 27.57 -10.03
CA VAL A 173 -0.50 28.04 -11.13
C VAL A 173 0.47 26.95 -11.54
N LEU A 174 0.68 26.76 -12.84
CA LEU A 174 1.66 25.87 -13.43
C LEU A 174 2.75 26.72 -14.10
N PRO A 175 3.93 26.88 -13.49
CA PRO A 175 5.04 27.64 -14.10
C PRO A 175 5.47 27.03 -15.42
N ALA A 176 5.68 27.87 -16.43
CA ALA A 176 6.11 27.40 -17.75
C ALA A 176 7.56 26.87 -17.70
N GLY A 177 7.83 25.83 -18.48
CA GLY A 177 9.15 25.21 -18.63
C GLY A 177 9.61 24.32 -17.49
N ILE A 178 8.77 24.09 -16.47
CA ILE A 178 9.10 23.28 -15.29
C ILE A 178 8.04 22.19 -15.12
N VAL A 179 8.47 20.99 -14.74
CA VAL A 179 7.57 19.91 -14.31
C VAL A 179 7.16 20.17 -12.88
N CYS A 180 5.84 20.19 -12.62
CA CYS A 180 5.29 20.20 -11.27
C CYS A 180 4.63 18.87 -11.00
N SER A 181 4.90 18.30 -9.82
CA SER A 181 4.32 17.02 -9.38
C SER A 181 3.42 17.22 -8.17
N TYR A 182 2.38 16.43 -8.09
CA TYR A 182 1.35 16.55 -7.06
C TYR A 182 1.01 15.17 -6.51
N LYS A 183 0.73 15.12 -5.22
CA LYS A 183 0.08 14.00 -4.55
C LYS A 183 -0.95 14.54 -3.58
N VAL A 184 -1.97 13.74 -3.30
CA VAL A 184 -3.09 14.14 -2.43
C VAL A 184 -3.25 13.11 -1.34
N THR A 185 -3.51 13.58 -0.12
CA THR A 185 -3.93 12.74 1.00
C THR A 185 -5.31 13.16 1.47
N ALA A 186 -6.04 12.23 2.05
CA ALA A 186 -7.30 12.49 2.72
C ALA A 186 -7.07 12.68 4.23
N LEU A 187 -7.81 13.55 4.86
CA LEU A 187 -7.67 13.94 6.26
C LEU A 187 -9.01 13.86 6.99
N ASN A 188 -8.99 13.33 8.22
CA ASN A 188 -10.05 13.46 9.22
C ASN A 188 -9.43 13.60 10.61
N LYS A 189 -10.26 13.58 11.67
CA LYS A 189 -9.77 13.67 13.05
C LYS A 189 -8.92 12.47 13.49
N GLY A 190 -8.99 11.35 12.80
CA GLY A 190 -8.18 10.15 13.05
C GLY A 190 -6.78 10.24 12.44
N GLY A 191 -6.55 11.21 11.55
CA GLY A 191 -5.25 11.43 10.93
C GLY A 191 -5.31 11.57 9.41
N GLU A 192 -4.15 11.52 8.81
CA GLU A 192 -3.90 11.65 7.38
C GLU A 192 -3.73 10.27 6.74
N SER A 193 -4.33 10.07 5.55
CA SER A 193 -4.19 8.83 4.78
C SER A 193 -2.77 8.67 4.20
N PHE A 194 -2.45 7.48 3.69
CA PHE A 194 -1.38 7.36 2.72
C PHE A 194 -1.68 8.24 1.49
N PRO A 195 -0.64 8.72 0.77
CA PRO A 195 -0.84 9.55 -0.40
C PRO A 195 -1.43 8.77 -1.58
N SER A 196 -2.04 9.53 -2.49
CA SER A 196 -2.32 9.07 -3.86
C SER A 196 -1.03 8.72 -4.59
N GLU A 197 -1.15 8.22 -5.80
CA GLU A 197 -0.07 8.24 -6.77
C GLU A 197 0.46 9.66 -6.99
N ILE A 198 1.68 9.76 -7.56
CA ILE A 198 2.28 11.05 -7.92
C ILE A 198 1.95 11.34 -9.38
N LEU A 199 1.15 12.37 -9.60
CA LEU A 199 0.86 12.88 -10.94
C LEU A 199 1.64 14.16 -11.20
N SER A 200 1.88 14.45 -12.49
CA SER A 200 2.69 15.60 -12.89
C SER A 200 2.08 16.35 -14.07
N ALA A 201 2.39 17.61 -14.15
CA ALA A 201 2.04 18.48 -15.28
C ALA A 201 3.19 19.41 -15.64
N GLY A 202 3.19 19.90 -16.87
CA GLY A 202 4.16 20.86 -17.34
C GLY A 202 3.63 21.68 -18.50
N GLN A 203 3.83 22.99 -18.45
CA GLN A 203 3.51 23.93 -19.52
C GLN A 203 4.75 24.23 -20.32
N ALA A 204 4.74 23.93 -21.62
CA ALA A 204 5.83 24.32 -22.53
C ALA A 204 5.70 25.79 -22.97
N PHE A 205 6.82 26.47 -23.14
CA PHE A 205 6.84 27.74 -23.84
C PHE A 205 6.46 27.51 -25.31
N ASN A 206 5.49 28.22 -25.83
CA ASN A 206 5.00 28.06 -27.22
C ASN A 206 4.64 26.60 -27.53
N SER A 207 3.80 26.01 -26.71
CA SER A 207 3.41 24.59 -26.78
C SER A 207 2.92 24.17 -28.16
N LYS A 208 3.43 23.05 -28.64
CA LYS A 208 3.00 22.42 -29.91
C LYS A 208 1.68 21.65 -29.78
N GLY A 209 1.19 21.44 -28.58
CA GLY A 209 -0.01 20.70 -28.25
C GLY A 209 0.03 20.15 -26.82
N ALA A 210 -1.03 19.49 -26.42
CA ALA A 210 -1.18 18.88 -25.10
C ALA A 210 -1.06 17.35 -25.17
N VAL A 211 -0.26 16.77 -24.30
CA VAL A 211 -0.07 15.33 -24.15
C VAL A 211 -0.71 14.89 -22.84
N LEU A 212 -1.45 13.81 -22.85
CA LEU A 212 -1.91 13.13 -21.65
C LEU A 212 -0.99 11.95 -21.34
N VAL A 213 -0.51 11.90 -20.11
CA VAL A 213 0.21 10.75 -19.56
C VAL A 213 -0.74 10.00 -18.63
N ILE A 214 -1.14 8.80 -19.02
CA ILE A 214 -1.97 7.92 -18.18
C ILE A 214 -1.03 7.09 -17.32
N ASN A 215 -1.17 7.22 -16.00
CA ASN A 215 -0.41 6.43 -15.04
C ASN A 215 -1.21 5.19 -14.66
N GLY A 216 -0.85 4.04 -15.23
CA GLY A 216 -1.46 2.74 -14.95
C GLY A 216 -0.61 1.87 -14.03
N PHE A 217 0.29 2.48 -13.24
CA PHE A 217 1.13 1.78 -12.26
C PHE A 217 0.64 2.07 -10.85
N ASP A 218 -0.29 1.28 -10.36
CA ASP A 218 -0.80 1.44 -9.00
C ASP A 218 0.20 1.01 -7.95
N ARG A 219 0.35 -0.28 -7.83
CA ARG A 219 1.26 -0.93 -6.89
C ARG A 219 1.72 -2.24 -7.48
N ILE A 220 2.82 -2.77 -6.92
CA ILE A 220 3.25 -4.13 -7.22
C ILE A 220 2.06 -5.06 -7.02
N SER A 221 1.67 -5.76 -8.07
CA SER A 221 0.64 -6.79 -8.02
C SER A 221 1.17 -8.06 -7.34
N ALA A 222 0.26 -8.94 -6.92
CA ALA A 222 0.67 -10.27 -6.49
C ALA A 222 1.31 -11.02 -7.66
N PRO A 223 2.38 -11.82 -7.44
CA PRO A 223 2.92 -12.67 -8.47
C PRO A 223 1.88 -13.69 -8.93
N ALA A 224 1.92 -14.02 -10.23
CA ALA A 224 1.05 -15.04 -10.77
C ALA A 224 1.32 -16.40 -10.13
N ASP A 225 0.27 -17.09 -9.73
CA ASP A 225 0.36 -18.45 -9.22
C ASP A 225 0.16 -19.48 -10.33
N PHE A 226 0.67 -20.68 -10.12
CA PHE A 226 0.40 -21.81 -11.00
C PHE A 226 0.19 -23.10 -10.20
N VAL A 227 -0.58 -24.00 -10.78
CA VAL A 227 -0.73 -25.38 -10.32
C VAL A 227 -0.64 -26.28 -11.54
N ALA A 228 0.29 -27.22 -11.53
CA ALA A 228 0.51 -28.15 -12.64
C ALA A 228 0.52 -29.60 -12.15
N PRO A 229 0.12 -30.57 -12.98
CA PRO A 229 0.32 -31.98 -12.68
C PRO A 229 1.81 -32.32 -12.53
N ALA A 230 2.15 -33.14 -11.57
CA ALA A 230 3.50 -33.64 -11.34
C ALA A 230 3.47 -35.18 -11.30
N PRO A 231 4.64 -35.86 -11.47
CA PRO A 231 4.70 -37.29 -11.37
C PRO A 231 4.15 -37.84 -10.04
N ALA A 232 3.62 -39.07 -10.07
CA ALA A 232 3.09 -39.76 -8.91
C ALA A 232 1.86 -39.11 -8.26
N ASP A 233 0.90 -38.65 -9.09
CA ASP A 233 -0.36 -38.04 -8.64
C ASP A 233 -0.19 -36.88 -7.65
N THR A 234 0.95 -36.20 -7.73
CA THR A 234 1.20 -34.98 -6.95
C THR A 234 0.89 -33.74 -7.78
N LEU A 235 0.70 -32.61 -7.10
CA LEU A 235 0.59 -31.30 -7.74
C LEU A 235 1.87 -30.51 -7.46
N LEU A 236 2.38 -29.88 -8.49
CA LEU A 236 3.36 -28.81 -8.39
C LEU A 236 2.60 -27.49 -8.31
N ALA A 237 2.85 -26.71 -7.27
CA ALA A 237 2.31 -25.38 -7.14
C ALA A 237 3.43 -24.39 -6.84
N GLY A 238 3.26 -23.14 -7.25
CA GLY A 238 4.26 -22.11 -7.02
C GLY A 238 3.80 -20.74 -7.51
N PHE A 239 4.73 -19.79 -7.47
CA PHE A 239 4.53 -18.40 -7.89
C PHE A 239 5.64 -17.97 -8.83
N LEU A 240 5.28 -17.18 -9.85
CA LEU A 240 6.20 -16.66 -10.85
C LEU A 240 6.62 -15.24 -10.44
N ASP A 241 7.58 -15.14 -9.54
CA ASP A 241 8.05 -13.83 -9.03
C ASP A 241 8.86 -13.05 -10.08
N ASP A 242 9.28 -13.70 -11.17
CA ASP A 242 10.08 -13.08 -12.24
C ASP A 242 9.28 -12.11 -13.14
N LEU A 243 7.96 -12.14 -13.05
CA LEU A 243 7.11 -11.35 -13.95
C LEU A 243 6.94 -9.90 -13.52
N ASP A 244 7.22 -9.60 -12.27
CA ASP A 244 7.07 -8.27 -11.71
C ASP A 244 8.42 -7.65 -11.40
N HIS A 245 9.15 -7.35 -12.45
CA HIS A 245 10.37 -6.55 -12.33
C HIS A 245 9.97 -5.11 -12.11
N GLY A 246 10.09 -4.61 -10.90
CA GLY A 246 9.98 -3.19 -10.66
C GLY A 246 10.95 -2.42 -11.57
N VAL A 247 10.58 -1.23 -12.01
CA VAL A 247 11.47 -0.39 -12.81
C VAL A 247 12.62 0.10 -11.93
N PRO A 248 13.88 -0.12 -12.33
CA PRO A 248 15.02 0.37 -11.59
C PRO A 248 15.02 1.91 -11.60
N TYR A 249 14.70 2.49 -10.47
CA TYR A 249 14.69 3.95 -10.33
C TYR A 249 16.10 4.51 -10.14
N ILE A 250 17.00 3.76 -9.51
CA ILE A 250 18.37 4.17 -9.22
C ILE A 250 19.32 3.04 -9.59
N LYS A 251 19.49 2.73 -10.84
CA LYS A 251 20.49 1.76 -11.35
C LYS A 251 20.41 0.33 -10.75
N ASP A 252 19.58 0.10 -9.75
CA ASP A 252 19.40 -1.18 -9.13
C ASP A 252 18.16 -1.89 -9.70
N ILE A 253 18.32 -3.14 -9.98
CA ILE A 253 17.23 -3.98 -10.50
C ILE A 253 16.36 -4.38 -9.32
N SER A 254 15.11 -3.96 -9.36
CA SER A 254 14.10 -4.48 -8.45
C SER A 254 13.72 -5.89 -8.88
N TYR A 255 14.37 -6.86 -8.33
CA TYR A 255 14.09 -8.25 -8.59
C TYR A 255 13.52 -8.88 -7.33
N ILE A 256 12.30 -9.41 -7.41
CA ILE A 256 11.55 -9.89 -6.24
C ILE A 256 11.89 -11.34 -5.89
N GLY A 257 12.66 -11.99 -6.70
CA GLY A 257 13.02 -13.38 -6.57
C GLY A 257 12.52 -14.22 -7.74
N LYS A 258 12.85 -15.51 -7.78
CA LYS A 258 12.54 -16.34 -8.92
C LYS A 258 11.17 -17.00 -8.79
N MET A 259 11.07 -18.01 -7.99
CA MET A 259 9.87 -18.81 -7.87
C MET A 259 9.82 -19.47 -6.50
N LYS A 260 8.66 -19.44 -5.88
CA LYS A 260 8.38 -20.23 -4.68
C LYS A 260 7.72 -21.53 -5.09
N GLU A 261 8.29 -22.64 -4.70
CA GLU A 261 7.80 -23.98 -5.00
C GLU A 261 7.12 -24.60 -3.78
N PHE A 262 5.95 -25.19 -4.00
CA PHE A 262 5.20 -25.95 -2.98
C PHE A 262 5.13 -27.41 -3.38
N ARG A 263 6.27 -28.04 -3.59
CA ARG A 263 6.40 -29.45 -3.94
C ARG A 263 6.67 -30.27 -2.68
N ARG A 264 5.69 -31.03 -2.18
CA ARG A 264 5.84 -31.85 -0.97
C ARG A 264 6.94 -32.91 -1.03
N SER A 265 7.29 -33.37 -2.23
CA SER A 265 8.35 -34.36 -2.43
C SER A 265 9.76 -33.78 -2.21
N ILE A 266 9.90 -32.46 -2.17
CA ILE A 266 11.17 -31.79 -1.90
C ILE A 266 11.12 -31.30 -0.46
N PRO A 267 11.86 -31.89 0.46
CA PRO A 267 11.91 -31.43 1.84
C PRO A 267 12.56 -30.04 1.90
N TRP A 268 12.15 -29.25 2.84
CA TRP A 268 12.83 -27.98 3.14
C TRP A 268 14.27 -28.29 3.59
N MET A 269 15.26 -27.66 2.98
CA MET A 269 16.66 -27.91 3.25
C MET A 269 17.36 -26.74 3.93
N ASP A 270 17.44 -25.61 3.27
CA ASP A 270 18.03 -24.36 3.79
C ASP A 270 17.64 -23.19 2.86
N ASP A 271 18.14 -21.99 3.18
CA ASP A 271 17.81 -20.77 2.44
C ASP A 271 18.38 -20.75 1.00
N ASP A 272 19.39 -21.57 0.73
CA ASP A 272 20.06 -21.64 -0.59
C ASP A 272 19.51 -22.74 -1.48
N ALA A 273 18.75 -23.67 -0.94
CA ALA A 273 18.18 -24.79 -1.67
C ALA A 273 16.67 -24.65 -1.78
N SER A 274 16.15 -24.85 -2.98
CA SER A 274 14.72 -24.92 -3.19
C SER A 274 14.13 -26.07 -2.40
N GLY A 275 13.28 -25.74 -1.46
CA GLY A 275 12.54 -26.69 -0.67
C GLY A 275 11.05 -26.41 -0.75
N PHE A 276 10.30 -27.17 0.01
CA PHE A 276 8.86 -26.94 0.12
C PHE A 276 8.57 -25.55 0.74
N GLY A 277 8.04 -24.65 -0.06
CA GLY A 277 7.73 -23.27 0.33
C GLY A 277 8.94 -22.32 0.34
N ASP A 278 10.06 -22.76 -0.19
CA ASP A 278 11.27 -21.93 -0.29
C ASP A 278 11.29 -21.08 -1.58
N CYS A 279 12.17 -20.10 -1.61
CA CYS A 279 12.35 -19.16 -2.71
C CYS A 279 13.79 -19.22 -3.22
N TYR A 280 13.96 -19.26 -4.53
CA TYR A 280 15.28 -19.24 -5.17
C TYR A 280 15.94 -17.86 -5.23
N GLY A 281 15.29 -16.85 -4.69
CA GLY A 281 15.77 -15.46 -4.76
C GLY A 281 16.84 -15.16 -3.72
N ASN A 282 17.98 -14.66 -4.16
CA ASN A 282 19.05 -14.17 -3.28
C ASN A 282 18.73 -12.77 -2.69
N TYR A 283 17.50 -12.27 -2.88
CA TYR A 283 17.14 -10.89 -2.58
C TYR A 283 16.08 -10.78 -1.48
N GLU A 284 15.78 -11.87 -0.78
CA GLU A 284 14.71 -11.92 0.24
C GLU A 284 14.92 -10.93 1.38
N THR A 285 16.16 -10.64 1.71
CA THR A 285 16.55 -9.71 2.76
C THR A 285 16.92 -8.33 2.25
N GLN A 286 16.90 -8.10 0.94
CA GLN A 286 17.26 -6.82 0.36
C GLN A 286 16.04 -5.92 0.25
N VAL A 287 16.24 -4.65 0.57
CA VAL A 287 15.26 -3.62 0.26
C VAL A 287 15.24 -3.47 -1.26
N ILE A 288 14.14 -3.86 -1.88
CA ILE A 288 13.94 -3.65 -3.30
C ILE A 288 13.62 -2.17 -3.50
N ALA A 289 14.63 -1.43 -3.96
CA ALA A 289 14.42 -0.07 -4.42
C ALA A 289 13.64 -0.17 -5.72
N GLY A 290 12.41 0.19 -5.70
CA GLY A 290 11.61 0.17 -6.88
C GLY A 290 10.39 1.02 -6.72
N ASN A 291 9.80 1.33 -7.82
CA ASN A 291 8.46 1.77 -7.90
C ASN A 291 8.16 3.01 -7.07
N THR A 292 8.90 4.07 -7.34
CA THR A 292 8.60 5.40 -6.78
C THR A 292 7.32 5.96 -7.37
N PHE A 293 6.76 5.30 -8.40
CA PHE A 293 5.57 5.73 -9.14
C PHE A 293 5.67 7.18 -9.68
N ASP A 294 6.89 7.64 -9.95
CA ASP A 294 7.19 9.01 -10.40
C ASP A 294 7.31 9.09 -11.94
N TYR A 295 6.72 8.14 -12.63
CA TYR A 295 6.77 8.04 -14.09
C TYR A 295 6.21 9.26 -14.82
N PRO A 296 5.08 9.86 -14.37
CA PRO A 296 4.58 11.07 -15.01
C PRO A 296 5.58 12.22 -15.01
N ALA A 297 6.40 12.36 -13.97
CA ALA A 297 7.46 13.38 -13.94
C ALA A 297 8.60 13.06 -14.91
N VAL A 298 9.03 11.79 -14.95
CA VAL A 298 10.14 11.35 -15.83
C VAL A 298 9.76 11.49 -17.30
N HIS A 299 8.61 10.98 -17.70
CA HIS A 299 8.12 11.12 -19.07
C HIS A 299 7.77 12.57 -19.41
N GLY A 300 7.17 13.29 -18.48
CA GLY A 300 6.81 14.68 -18.62
C GLY A 300 7.99 15.59 -18.89
N ALA A 301 9.14 15.35 -18.28
CA ALA A 301 10.35 16.09 -18.55
C ALA A 301 10.83 15.93 -20.02
N ALA A 302 10.70 14.73 -20.58
CA ALA A 302 10.99 14.47 -21.99
C ALA A 302 9.99 15.14 -22.93
N ILE A 303 8.70 15.11 -22.58
CA ILE A 303 7.60 15.76 -23.32
C ILE A 303 7.82 17.28 -23.38
N LEU A 304 8.10 17.91 -22.24
CA LEU A 304 8.42 19.35 -22.19
C LEU A 304 9.64 19.71 -23.06
N LYS A 305 10.69 18.89 -23.00
CA LYS A 305 11.88 19.07 -23.83
C LYS A 305 11.58 18.95 -25.32
N ALA A 306 10.60 18.14 -25.71
CA ALA A 306 10.12 18.04 -27.08
C ALA A 306 9.24 19.22 -27.52
N GLY A 307 8.86 20.11 -26.60
CA GLY A 307 8.07 21.32 -26.86
C GLY A 307 6.57 21.12 -26.74
N TYR A 308 6.11 20.11 -26.04
CA TYR A 308 4.70 19.87 -25.75
C TYR A 308 4.39 20.16 -24.27
N SER A 309 3.20 20.67 -24.01
CA SER A 309 2.66 20.71 -22.65
C SER A 309 2.06 19.34 -22.32
N PHE A 310 1.99 19.00 -21.05
CA PHE A 310 1.40 17.74 -20.63
C PHE A 310 0.68 17.84 -19.28
N VAL A 311 -0.24 16.96 -19.09
CA VAL A 311 -0.87 16.62 -17.81
C VAL A 311 -0.86 15.11 -17.62
N SER A 312 -1.12 14.63 -16.43
CA SER A 312 -1.29 13.20 -16.18
C SER A 312 -2.57 12.90 -15.41
N CYS A 313 -3.02 11.68 -15.49
CA CYS A 313 -4.14 11.15 -14.72
C CYS A 313 -3.89 9.68 -14.34
N SER A 314 -4.64 9.18 -13.38
CA SER A 314 -4.73 7.74 -13.13
C SER A 314 -5.53 7.06 -14.26
N ASP A 315 -5.34 5.76 -14.41
CA ASP A 315 -6.12 4.97 -15.37
C ASP A 315 -7.59 4.86 -14.97
N GLU A 316 -7.91 4.78 -13.66
CA GLU A 316 -9.30 4.78 -13.18
C GLU A 316 -10.04 6.08 -13.55
N ALA A 317 -9.34 7.21 -13.64
CA ALA A 317 -9.94 8.45 -14.11
C ALA A 317 -10.34 8.37 -15.59
N VAL A 318 -9.61 7.62 -16.41
CA VAL A 318 -9.95 7.33 -17.81
C VAL A 318 -11.07 6.28 -17.88
N GLU A 319 -10.95 5.18 -17.15
CA GLU A 319 -11.95 4.10 -17.14
C GLU A 319 -13.33 4.58 -16.71
N SER A 320 -13.38 5.48 -15.75
CA SER A 320 -14.64 6.09 -15.29
C SER A 320 -15.21 7.18 -16.23
N GLY A 321 -14.49 7.55 -17.28
CA GLY A 321 -14.87 8.63 -18.20
C GLY A 321 -14.68 10.04 -17.62
N GLN A 322 -14.00 10.19 -16.49
CA GLN A 322 -13.67 11.50 -15.92
C GLN A 322 -12.69 12.26 -16.80
N VAL A 323 -11.79 11.55 -17.46
CA VAL A 323 -10.82 12.08 -18.43
C VAL A 323 -11.18 11.55 -19.82
N VAL A 324 -11.33 12.47 -20.80
CA VAL A 324 -11.67 12.14 -22.18
C VAL A 324 -10.42 12.23 -23.05
N LEU A 325 -10.02 11.12 -23.67
CA LEU A 325 -8.77 11.03 -24.45
C LEU A 325 -8.74 11.98 -25.65
N ASN A 326 -9.89 12.24 -26.27
CA ASN A 326 -9.99 13.10 -27.45
C ASN A 326 -9.70 14.60 -27.18
N ASP A 327 -9.58 15.00 -25.92
CA ASP A 327 -9.26 16.38 -25.54
C ASP A 327 -7.76 16.68 -25.68
N TYR A 328 -6.96 15.66 -26.00
CA TYR A 328 -5.50 15.75 -26.07
C TYR A 328 -4.95 15.49 -27.47
N THR A 329 -3.82 16.08 -27.79
CA THR A 329 -3.12 15.88 -29.08
C THR A 329 -2.54 14.46 -29.18
N TYR A 330 -2.03 13.96 -28.05
CA TYR A 330 -1.45 12.62 -27.90
C TYR A 330 -1.77 12.05 -26.51
N THR A 331 -1.87 10.76 -26.47
CA THR A 331 -2.04 9.98 -25.22
C THR A 331 -1.05 8.84 -25.19
#